data_b3459d444b15dffe657931f5a5f82d6b
#
_entry.id   b3459d444b15dffe657931f5a5f82d6b
#
_cell.length_a   1.000
_cell.length_b   1.000
_cell.length_c   1.000
_cell.angle_alpha   90.00
_cell.angle_beta   90.00
_cell.angle_gamma   90.00
#
_symmetry.space_group_name_H-M   'P 1'
#
loop_
_entity.id
_entity.type
_entity.pdbx_description
1 polymer ?
#
loop_
_entity_poly.entity_id
_entity_poly.type
_entity_poly.pdbx_seq_one_letter_code
_entity_poly.pdbx_strand_id
1 'polypeptide(L)'
;SEMCIRDRLKTVPEKLFANNKKVTTFNSLFANSESFESVPAGLFANNPEVDSFRMLFSGTSLKSVPDGLFANNHKVTNFQSAFSKTAIQSVPADLFAGCGKVTTFMSCFTGCSELQSVPAELFKSSGAFTTVTKTAFNNIFKDCTSLTEVPAGLFDGFTLVTAFNDAFNGCASLTTLPAGLFATNTAVTSFTNVFKGCTSLKS
;
A
#
# COMPACT_ATOMS: atom_id res chain seq x y z
N SER A 1 -24.81 -11.95 -15.29
CA SER A 1 -23.63 -12.63 -14.80
C SER A 1 -22.82 -11.67 -13.93
N GLU A 2 -22.22 -12.17 -12.85
CA GLU A 2 -21.44 -11.33 -11.88
C GLU A 2 -20.31 -10.52 -12.53
N MET A 3 -19.76 -11.00 -13.63
CA MET A 3 -18.74 -10.32 -14.41
C MET A 3 -19.21 -8.96 -14.96
N CYS A 4 -20.49 -8.86 -15.32
CA CYS A 4 -21.06 -7.64 -15.93
C CYS A 4 -21.26 -6.45 -14.96
N ILE A 5 -21.33 -6.69 -13.66
CA ILE A 5 -21.50 -5.63 -12.64
C ILE A 5 -20.14 -5.05 -12.25
N ARG A 6 -19.11 -5.88 -12.09
CA ARG A 6 -17.75 -5.45 -11.76
C ARG A 6 -17.17 -4.51 -12.83
N ASP A 7 -17.45 -4.78 -14.11
CA ASP A 7 -16.93 -4.01 -15.24
C ASP A 7 -17.56 -2.62 -15.40
N ARG A 8 -18.58 -2.26 -14.61
CA ARG A 8 -19.29 -0.98 -14.71
C ARG A 8 -19.24 -0.14 -13.44
N LEU A 9 -18.77 -0.73 -12.32
CA LEU A 9 -18.74 -0.07 -11.02
C LEU A 9 -17.60 0.96 -10.98
N LYS A 10 -17.92 2.26 -11.08
CA LYS A 10 -16.92 3.33 -11.04
C LYS A 10 -16.62 3.85 -9.65
N THR A 11 -17.62 3.85 -8.78
CA THR A 11 -17.55 4.31 -7.39
C THR A 11 -18.70 3.71 -6.60
N VAL A 12 -18.71 3.92 -5.29
CA VAL A 12 -19.78 3.46 -4.38
C VAL A 12 -20.23 4.60 -3.47
N PRO A 13 -21.47 4.55 -2.93
CA PRO A 13 -21.92 5.52 -1.93
C PRO A 13 -21.05 5.49 -0.68
N GLU A 14 -20.72 6.67 -0.12
CA GLU A 14 -19.89 6.81 1.07
C GLU A 14 -20.39 6.00 2.29
N LYS A 15 -21.70 5.92 2.47
CA LYS A 15 -22.35 5.24 3.59
C LYS A 15 -22.74 3.79 3.30
N LEU A 16 -22.20 3.18 2.23
CA LEU A 16 -22.57 1.84 1.79
C LEU A 16 -22.51 0.80 2.92
N PHE A 17 -21.48 0.88 3.77
CA PHE A 17 -21.25 -0.07 4.88
C PHE A 17 -21.54 0.52 6.27
N ALA A 18 -22.16 1.69 6.37
CA ALA A 18 -22.34 2.42 7.64
C ALA A 18 -23.09 1.63 8.73
N ASN A 19 -23.99 0.73 8.32
CA ASN A 19 -24.76 -0.10 9.25
C ASN A 19 -24.14 -1.49 9.50
N ASN A 20 -23.05 -1.84 8.79
CA ASN A 20 -22.41 -3.15 8.87
C ASN A 20 -21.25 -3.14 9.89
N LYS A 21 -21.49 -2.68 11.11
CA LYS A 21 -20.47 -2.40 12.14
C LYS A 21 -19.69 -3.64 12.62
N LYS A 22 -20.20 -4.84 12.36
CA LYS A 22 -19.58 -6.11 12.77
C LYS A 22 -18.71 -6.76 11.69
N VAL A 23 -18.56 -6.10 10.53
CA VAL A 23 -17.68 -6.62 9.48
C VAL A 23 -16.24 -6.63 9.97
N THR A 24 -15.59 -7.78 9.84
CA THR A 24 -14.19 -7.96 10.25
C THR A 24 -13.22 -7.91 9.08
N THR A 25 -13.67 -8.09 7.84
CA THR A 25 -12.79 -8.09 6.67
C THR A 25 -13.48 -7.52 5.43
N PHE A 26 -12.72 -6.79 4.63
CA PHE A 26 -13.07 -6.36 3.28
C PHE A 26 -12.07 -6.91 2.24
N ASN A 27 -11.56 -8.12 2.48
CA ASN A 27 -10.62 -8.75 1.56
C ASN A 27 -11.19 -8.86 0.15
N SER A 28 -10.42 -8.39 -0.85
CA SER A 28 -10.76 -8.46 -2.27
C SER A 28 -12.10 -7.80 -2.66
N LEU A 29 -12.65 -6.90 -1.83
CA LEU A 29 -13.98 -6.31 -2.03
C LEU A 29 -14.16 -5.73 -3.44
N PHE A 30 -13.17 -4.96 -3.93
CA PHE A 30 -13.19 -4.36 -5.26
C PHE A 30 -12.15 -4.98 -6.21
N ALA A 31 -11.52 -6.10 -5.82
CA ALA A 31 -10.46 -6.70 -6.62
C ALA A 31 -10.92 -7.00 -8.05
N ASN A 32 -10.09 -6.60 -9.04
CA ASN A 32 -10.34 -6.76 -10.47
C ASN A 32 -11.63 -6.06 -10.98
N SER A 33 -12.12 -5.05 -10.26
CA SER A 33 -13.16 -4.14 -10.75
C SER A 33 -12.49 -3.05 -11.60
N GLU A 34 -12.19 -3.36 -12.86
CA GLU A 34 -11.35 -2.52 -13.74
C GLU A 34 -11.92 -1.11 -13.97
N SER A 35 -13.23 -0.93 -13.89
CA SER A 35 -13.87 0.39 -14.00
C SER A 35 -13.89 1.19 -12.69
N PHE A 36 -13.44 0.64 -11.56
CA PHE A 36 -13.49 1.32 -10.26
C PHE A 36 -12.40 2.40 -10.18
N GLU A 37 -12.82 3.67 -10.23
CA GLU A 37 -11.92 4.83 -10.38
C GLU A 37 -11.77 5.67 -9.10
N SER A 38 -12.74 5.60 -8.18
CA SER A 38 -12.72 6.44 -6.98
C SER A 38 -13.38 5.78 -5.77
N VAL A 39 -12.85 6.06 -4.58
CA VAL A 39 -13.35 5.60 -3.29
C VAL A 39 -13.67 6.82 -2.40
N PRO A 40 -14.86 6.89 -1.77
CA PRO A 40 -15.19 7.98 -0.85
C PRO A 40 -14.45 7.84 0.48
N ALA A 41 -14.03 8.96 1.08
CA ALA A 41 -13.22 9.00 2.30
C ALA A 41 -13.87 8.28 3.49
N GLY A 42 -15.18 8.41 3.66
CA GLY A 42 -15.93 7.82 4.78
C GLY A 42 -16.36 6.37 4.60
N LEU A 43 -15.96 5.69 3.51
CA LEU A 43 -16.49 4.37 3.17
C LEU A 43 -16.35 3.34 4.29
N PHE A 44 -15.21 3.34 5.01
CA PHE A 44 -14.91 2.38 6.08
C PHE A 44 -14.97 2.98 7.49
N ALA A 45 -15.42 4.24 7.62
CA ALA A 45 -15.39 4.97 8.88
C ALA A 45 -16.23 4.33 9.99
N ASN A 46 -17.27 3.57 9.65
CA ASN A 46 -18.20 2.91 10.58
C ASN A 46 -17.93 1.42 10.79
N ASN A 47 -16.76 0.91 10.36
CA ASN A 47 -16.41 -0.51 10.44
C ASN A 47 -15.16 -0.72 11.31
N PRO A 48 -15.20 -0.43 12.63
CA PRO A 48 -14.03 -0.46 13.52
C PRO A 48 -13.51 -1.87 13.81
N GLU A 49 -14.30 -2.90 13.50
CA GLU A 49 -13.93 -4.30 13.72
C GLU A 49 -13.08 -4.90 12.59
N VAL A 50 -12.86 -4.15 11.50
CA VAL A 50 -12.10 -4.63 10.35
C VAL A 50 -10.63 -4.84 10.74
N ASP A 51 -10.13 -6.05 10.49
CA ASP A 51 -8.76 -6.47 10.73
C ASP A 51 -7.95 -6.69 9.44
N SER A 52 -8.61 -6.73 8.26
CA SER A 52 -7.93 -7.00 7.00
C SER A 52 -8.58 -6.29 5.81
N PHE A 53 -7.71 -5.64 5.02
CA PHE A 53 -7.98 -5.05 3.71
C PHE A 53 -7.14 -5.71 2.61
N ARG A 54 -6.82 -6.99 2.77
CA ARG A 54 -6.01 -7.72 1.77
C ARG A 54 -6.64 -7.64 0.39
N MET A 55 -5.86 -7.23 -0.63
CA MET A 55 -6.28 -7.12 -2.04
C MET A 55 -7.51 -6.20 -2.27
N LEU A 56 -7.80 -5.28 -1.36
CA LEU A 56 -9.03 -4.46 -1.36
C LEU A 56 -9.33 -3.83 -2.73
N PHE A 57 -8.36 -3.15 -3.32
CA PHE A 57 -8.47 -2.46 -4.62
C PHE A 57 -7.57 -3.07 -5.70
N SER A 58 -7.05 -4.28 -5.48
CA SER A 58 -6.12 -4.91 -6.42
C SER A 58 -6.71 -5.01 -7.83
N GLY A 59 -5.99 -4.50 -8.85
CA GLY A 59 -6.43 -4.59 -10.25
C GLY A 59 -7.59 -3.67 -10.61
N THR A 60 -7.76 -2.55 -9.89
CA THR A 60 -8.75 -1.51 -10.22
C THR A 60 -8.09 -0.33 -10.95
N SER A 61 -8.91 0.51 -11.61
CA SER A 61 -8.46 1.80 -12.17
C SER A 61 -8.49 2.96 -11.16
N LEU A 62 -8.39 2.66 -9.85
CA LEU A 62 -8.37 3.67 -8.79
C LEU A 62 -7.20 4.64 -9.02
N LYS A 63 -7.52 5.96 -9.14
CA LYS A 63 -6.55 7.01 -9.50
C LYS A 63 -5.99 7.76 -8.29
N SER A 64 -6.75 7.83 -7.22
CA SER A 64 -6.36 8.51 -5.99
C SER A 64 -6.98 7.86 -4.76
N VAL A 65 -6.33 8.06 -3.62
CA VAL A 65 -6.81 7.60 -2.31
C VAL A 65 -7.07 8.84 -1.46
N PRO A 66 -8.27 9.01 -0.88
CA PRO A 66 -8.57 10.16 -0.03
C PRO A 66 -7.82 10.07 1.31
N ASP A 67 -7.56 11.24 1.90
CA ASP A 67 -7.00 11.36 3.24
C ASP A 67 -7.89 10.62 4.25
N GLY A 68 -7.26 10.01 5.25
CA GLY A 68 -7.95 9.37 6.36
C GLY A 68 -8.84 8.17 6.00
N LEU A 69 -8.70 7.56 4.81
CA LEU A 69 -9.56 6.45 4.37
C LEU A 69 -9.68 5.32 5.42
N PHE A 70 -8.59 5.03 6.15
CA PHE A 70 -8.54 3.98 7.17
C PHE A 70 -8.40 4.51 8.62
N ALA A 71 -8.64 5.82 8.85
CA ALA A 71 -8.38 6.47 10.13
C ALA A 71 -9.10 5.82 11.33
N ASN A 72 -10.25 5.18 11.12
CA ASN A 72 -11.05 4.54 12.16
C ASN A 72 -10.87 3.02 12.26
N ASN A 73 -9.94 2.44 11.46
CA ASN A 73 -9.78 0.99 11.38
C ASN A 73 -8.58 0.50 12.21
N HIS A 74 -8.60 0.75 13.52
CA HIS A 74 -7.47 0.52 14.43
C HIS A 74 -7.12 -0.96 14.69
N LYS A 75 -7.94 -1.89 14.21
CA LYS A 75 -7.70 -3.34 14.35
C LYS A 75 -6.98 -3.95 13.16
N VAL A 76 -6.76 -3.16 12.08
CA VAL A 76 -6.17 -3.67 10.85
C VAL A 76 -4.76 -4.19 11.08
N THR A 77 -4.56 -5.42 10.63
CA THR A 77 -3.27 -6.12 10.64
C THR A 77 -2.71 -6.36 9.25
N ASN A 78 -3.52 -6.29 8.19
CA ASN A 78 -3.15 -6.78 6.87
C ASN A 78 -3.57 -5.84 5.73
N PHE A 79 -2.57 -5.26 5.05
CA PHE A 79 -2.71 -4.51 3.79
C PHE A 79 -2.02 -5.21 2.61
N GLN A 80 -1.79 -6.53 2.67
CA GLN A 80 -1.15 -7.25 1.58
C GLN A 80 -1.87 -7.02 0.26
N SER A 81 -1.15 -6.52 -0.75
CA SER A 81 -1.65 -6.26 -2.11
C SER A 81 -2.87 -5.30 -2.16
N ALA A 82 -3.11 -4.48 -1.12
CA ALA A 82 -4.33 -3.69 -1.00
C ALA A 82 -4.56 -2.74 -2.18
N PHE A 83 -3.51 -2.19 -2.76
CA PHE A 83 -3.53 -1.28 -3.92
C PHE A 83 -2.77 -1.84 -5.13
N SER A 84 -2.43 -3.14 -5.14
CA SER A 84 -1.64 -3.74 -6.22
C SER A 84 -2.32 -3.53 -7.58
N LYS A 85 -1.54 -3.14 -8.60
CA LYS A 85 -2.01 -2.93 -9.99
C LYS A 85 -3.16 -1.92 -10.12
N THR A 86 -3.12 -0.85 -9.31
CA THR A 86 -4.03 0.31 -9.45
C THR A 86 -3.39 1.40 -10.29
N ALA A 87 -4.21 2.37 -10.74
CA ALA A 87 -3.76 3.55 -11.49
C ALA A 87 -3.44 4.76 -10.56
N ILE A 88 -3.16 4.52 -9.27
CA ILE A 88 -2.83 5.62 -8.33
C ILE A 88 -1.53 6.31 -8.74
N GLN A 89 -1.53 7.65 -8.67
CA GLN A 89 -0.38 8.48 -9.01
C GLN A 89 0.37 8.99 -7.78
N SER A 90 -0.33 9.10 -6.65
CA SER A 90 0.22 9.47 -5.35
C SER A 90 -0.64 8.87 -4.23
N VAL A 91 -0.11 8.89 -3.01
CA VAL A 91 -0.82 8.45 -1.80
C VAL A 91 -0.67 9.49 -0.69
N PRO A 92 -1.69 9.71 0.16
CA PRO A 92 -1.59 10.64 1.28
C PRO A 92 -0.63 10.13 2.36
N ALA A 93 0.00 11.05 3.09
CA ALA A 93 0.96 10.72 4.15
C ALA A 93 0.30 9.99 5.34
N ASP A 94 -0.98 10.25 5.57
CA ASP A 94 -1.79 9.68 6.65
C ASP A 94 -2.58 8.42 6.23
N LEU A 95 -2.31 7.86 5.04
CA LEU A 95 -3.05 6.72 4.49
C LEU A 95 -3.23 5.58 5.51
N PHE A 96 -2.19 5.29 6.29
CA PHE A 96 -2.21 4.22 7.29
C PHE A 96 -2.28 4.75 8.73
N ALA A 97 -2.61 6.05 8.92
CA ALA A 97 -2.71 6.63 10.26
C ALA A 97 -3.74 5.88 11.11
N GLY A 98 -3.37 5.61 12.37
CA GLY A 98 -4.23 4.85 13.28
C GLY A 98 -4.19 3.32 13.11
N CYS A 99 -3.52 2.78 12.08
CA CYS A 99 -3.41 1.34 11.82
C CYS A 99 -2.20 0.71 12.55
N GLY A 100 -2.00 1.00 13.84
CA GLY A 100 -0.81 0.60 14.61
C GLY A 100 -0.62 -0.90 14.84
N LYS A 101 -1.55 -1.74 14.39
CA LYS A 101 -1.46 -3.20 14.51
C LYS A 101 -1.05 -3.90 13.22
N VAL A 102 -0.69 -3.14 12.17
CA VAL A 102 -0.31 -3.73 10.89
C VAL A 102 0.89 -4.63 11.04
N THR A 103 0.77 -5.83 10.49
CA THR A 103 1.85 -6.82 10.43
C THR A 103 2.46 -6.93 9.05
N THR A 104 1.73 -6.56 7.99
CA THR A 104 2.24 -6.68 6.61
C THR A 104 1.68 -5.62 5.66
N PHE A 105 2.58 -5.05 4.87
CA PHE A 105 2.35 -4.24 3.67
C PHE A 105 2.86 -4.97 2.41
N MET A 106 3.13 -6.28 2.49
CA MET A 106 3.70 -7.05 1.37
C MET A 106 2.93 -6.79 0.09
N SER A 107 3.64 -6.43 -0.99
CA SER A 107 3.07 -6.16 -2.32
C SER A 107 2.00 -5.06 -2.35
N CYS A 108 1.88 -4.22 -1.31
CA CYS A 108 0.76 -3.27 -1.16
C CYS A 108 0.58 -2.39 -2.41
N PHE A 109 1.66 -1.95 -3.02
CA PHE A 109 1.67 -1.10 -4.22
C PHE A 109 2.29 -1.77 -5.45
N THR A 110 2.47 -3.10 -5.44
CA THR A 110 3.03 -3.84 -6.60
C THR A 110 2.25 -3.50 -7.87
N GLY A 111 2.96 -3.11 -8.94
CA GLY A 111 2.36 -2.86 -10.25
C GLY A 111 1.54 -1.57 -10.34
N CYS A 112 1.67 -0.65 -9.38
CA CYS A 112 1.11 0.71 -9.50
C CYS A 112 1.98 1.51 -10.49
N SER A 113 1.81 1.24 -11.78
CA SER A 113 2.68 1.76 -12.84
C SER A 113 2.65 3.28 -12.99
N GLU A 114 1.60 3.94 -12.52
CA GLU A 114 1.44 5.40 -12.57
C GLU A 114 1.92 6.10 -11.28
N LEU A 115 2.29 5.37 -10.22
CA LEU A 115 2.74 5.95 -8.95
C LEU A 115 4.08 6.66 -9.14
N GLN A 116 4.08 8.00 -8.94
CA GLN A 116 5.23 8.87 -9.20
C GLN A 116 6.08 9.12 -7.96
N SER A 117 5.45 9.22 -6.80
CA SER A 117 6.12 9.48 -5.52
C SER A 117 5.32 8.92 -4.33
N VAL A 118 6.01 8.78 -3.21
CA VAL A 118 5.40 8.41 -1.92
C VAL A 118 5.91 9.34 -0.82
N PRO A 119 5.10 9.74 0.16
CA PRO A 119 5.54 10.60 1.26
C PRO A 119 6.43 9.84 2.24
N ALA A 120 7.40 10.52 2.85
CA ALA A 120 8.33 9.93 3.83
C ALA A 120 7.63 9.34 5.06
N GLU A 121 6.46 9.90 5.42
CA GLU A 121 5.70 9.50 6.59
C GLU A 121 4.71 8.36 6.31
N LEU A 122 4.63 7.85 5.07
CA LEU A 122 3.61 6.87 4.64
C LEU A 122 3.44 5.69 5.60
N PHE A 123 4.53 5.05 6.01
CA PHE A 123 4.47 3.91 6.92
C PHE A 123 4.64 4.30 8.39
N LYS A 124 5.27 5.44 8.67
CA LYS A 124 5.47 5.94 10.04
C LYS A 124 4.15 6.35 10.70
N SER A 125 3.24 6.93 9.93
CA SER A 125 1.92 7.35 10.42
C SER A 125 1.09 6.20 11.00
N SER A 126 1.38 4.96 10.60
CA SER A 126 0.73 3.77 11.16
C SER A 126 1.14 3.46 12.61
N GLY A 127 2.35 3.83 13.02
CA GLY A 127 2.93 3.41 14.31
C GLY A 127 3.21 1.91 14.42
N ALA A 128 3.25 1.20 13.29
CA ALA A 128 3.36 -0.27 13.25
C ALA A 128 4.81 -0.82 13.39
N PHE A 129 5.74 -0.03 13.94
CA PHE A 129 7.17 -0.41 13.99
C PHE A 129 7.46 -1.72 14.72
N THR A 130 6.66 -2.07 15.73
CA THR A 130 6.85 -3.26 16.57
C THR A 130 5.99 -4.44 16.18
N THR A 131 5.09 -4.27 15.21
CA THR A 131 4.12 -5.30 14.80
C THR A 131 4.40 -5.90 13.43
N VAL A 132 5.15 -5.19 12.57
CA VAL A 132 5.44 -5.66 11.21
C VAL A 132 6.25 -6.97 11.23
N THR A 133 5.91 -7.86 10.29
CA THR A 133 6.60 -9.13 10.13
C THR A 133 7.94 -8.95 9.41
N LYS A 134 8.77 -9.98 9.46
CA LYS A 134 10.13 -10.00 8.86
C LYS A 134 10.14 -9.65 7.37
N THR A 135 9.09 -9.96 6.62
CA THR A 135 8.98 -9.76 5.17
C THR A 135 7.90 -8.75 4.78
N ALA A 136 7.51 -7.88 5.73
CA ALA A 136 6.38 -6.96 5.57
C ALA A 136 6.47 -6.06 4.33
N PHE A 137 7.67 -5.74 3.86
CA PHE A 137 7.91 -4.84 2.73
C PHE A 137 8.41 -5.55 1.46
N ASN A 138 8.38 -6.89 1.40
CA ASN A 138 8.71 -7.58 0.16
C ASN A 138 7.76 -7.16 -0.96
N ASN A 139 8.31 -6.89 -2.16
CA ASN A 139 7.57 -6.43 -3.35
C ASN A 139 6.78 -5.13 -3.14
N ILE A 140 7.07 -4.31 -2.14
CA ILE A 140 6.22 -3.17 -1.74
C ILE A 140 5.92 -2.22 -2.90
N PHE A 141 6.93 -1.88 -3.73
CA PHE A 141 6.83 -1.03 -4.92
C PHE A 141 7.29 -1.74 -6.19
N LYS A 142 7.27 -3.07 -6.21
CA LYS A 142 7.64 -3.83 -7.40
C LYS A 142 6.82 -3.37 -8.61
N ASP A 143 7.48 -3.17 -9.76
CA ASP A 143 6.86 -2.73 -11.01
C ASP A 143 6.12 -1.36 -10.93
N CYS A 144 6.50 -0.48 -9.98
CA CYS A 144 6.09 0.92 -9.97
C CYS A 144 6.95 1.70 -10.97
N THR A 145 6.66 1.55 -12.27
CA THR A 145 7.52 2.00 -13.36
C THR A 145 7.69 3.52 -13.45
N SER A 146 6.74 4.30 -12.93
CA SER A 146 6.78 5.78 -12.90
C SER A 146 7.38 6.35 -11.60
N LEU A 147 7.75 5.52 -10.62
CA LEU A 147 8.34 6.00 -9.36
C LEU A 147 9.73 6.59 -9.64
N THR A 148 9.91 7.90 -9.40
CA THR A 148 11.14 8.63 -9.73
C THR A 148 12.13 8.75 -8.60
N GLU A 149 11.63 8.73 -7.35
CA GLU A 149 12.45 8.87 -6.14
C GLU A 149 11.85 8.09 -4.95
N VAL A 150 12.68 7.79 -3.98
CA VAL A 150 12.30 7.23 -2.67
C VAL A 150 12.69 8.24 -1.61
N PRO A 151 11.77 8.68 -0.74
CA PRO A 151 12.10 9.67 0.28
C PRO A 151 13.03 9.08 1.36
N ALA A 152 13.90 9.92 1.90
CA ALA A 152 14.73 9.56 3.04
C ALA A 152 13.86 9.14 4.23
N GLY A 153 14.31 8.13 4.96
CA GLY A 153 13.65 7.67 6.17
C GLY A 153 12.33 6.91 5.97
N LEU A 154 11.96 6.55 4.73
CA LEU A 154 10.70 5.82 4.45
C LEU A 154 10.55 4.55 5.31
N PHE A 155 11.65 3.84 5.57
CA PHE A 155 11.66 2.59 6.34
C PHE A 155 12.31 2.73 7.72
N ASP A 156 12.53 3.95 8.20
CA ASP A 156 13.13 4.16 9.52
C ASP A 156 12.27 3.59 10.64
N GLY A 157 12.94 2.96 11.61
CA GLY A 157 12.31 2.40 12.80
C GLY A 157 11.77 0.97 12.64
N PHE A 158 11.70 0.41 11.43
CA PHE A 158 11.25 -0.97 11.20
C PHE A 158 12.38 -1.98 11.44
N THR A 159 12.84 -2.07 12.69
CA THR A 159 14.02 -2.85 13.10
C THR A 159 13.83 -4.36 13.09
N LEU A 160 12.58 -4.86 12.98
CA LEU A 160 12.26 -6.29 12.93
C LEU A 160 12.26 -6.86 11.50
N VAL A 161 12.29 -5.99 10.48
CA VAL A 161 12.30 -6.40 9.08
C VAL A 161 13.62 -7.07 8.74
N THR A 162 13.55 -8.26 8.15
CA THR A 162 14.75 -9.05 7.77
C THR A 162 14.96 -9.14 6.26
N ALA A 163 13.97 -8.70 5.45
CA ALA A 163 14.09 -8.76 4.01
C ALA A 163 13.29 -7.61 3.33
N PHE A 164 13.89 -7.08 2.24
CA PHE A 164 13.27 -6.16 1.29
C PHE A 164 13.34 -6.75 -0.13
N ASN A 165 13.08 -8.05 -0.26
CA ASN A 165 13.19 -8.74 -1.54
C ASN A 165 12.24 -8.12 -2.57
N ASP A 166 12.78 -7.83 -3.76
CA ASP A 166 12.04 -7.21 -4.86
C ASP A 166 11.35 -5.87 -4.52
N ALA A 167 11.74 -5.18 -3.43
CA ALA A 167 11.01 -4.01 -2.93
C ALA A 167 10.84 -2.90 -3.98
N PHE A 168 11.82 -2.69 -4.84
CA PHE A 168 11.81 -1.72 -5.95
C PHE A 168 12.11 -2.39 -7.31
N ASN A 169 11.98 -3.70 -7.41
CA ASN A 169 12.23 -4.41 -8.67
C ASN A 169 11.30 -3.86 -9.77
N GLY A 170 11.87 -3.48 -10.92
CA GLY A 170 11.12 -2.94 -12.04
C GLY A 170 10.73 -1.46 -11.93
N CYS A 171 11.23 -0.72 -10.93
CA CYS A 171 11.05 0.75 -10.83
C CYS A 171 11.95 1.44 -11.88
N ALA A 172 11.54 1.37 -13.16
CA ALA A 172 12.38 1.77 -14.29
C ALA A 172 12.74 3.27 -14.32
N SER A 173 11.87 4.13 -13.76
CA SER A 173 12.07 5.58 -13.69
C SER A 173 12.82 6.04 -12.44
N LEU A 174 13.15 5.15 -11.51
CA LEU A 174 13.85 5.51 -10.28
C LEU A 174 15.28 5.99 -10.60
N THR A 175 15.57 7.27 -10.28
CA THR A 175 16.82 7.93 -10.69
C THR A 175 17.87 8.01 -9.58
N THR A 176 17.43 8.13 -8.32
CA THR A 176 18.32 8.32 -7.17
C THR A 176 17.78 7.59 -5.94
N LEU A 177 18.67 7.25 -5.03
CA LEU A 177 18.35 6.71 -3.71
C LEU A 177 18.85 7.66 -2.62
N PRO A 178 18.07 7.87 -1.55
CA PRO A 178 18.55 8.67 -0.43
C PRO A 178 19.67 7.95 0.31
N ALA A 179 20.66 8.70 0.77
CA ALA A 179 21.67 8.16 1.65
C ALA A 179 21.01 7.51 2.88
N GLY A 180 21.43 6.30 3.22
CA GLY A 180 20.94 5.62 4.40
C GLY A 180 19.50 5.05 4.32
N LEU A 181 18.96 4.84 3.11
CA LEU A 181 17.60 4.30 2.92
C LEU A 181 17.24 3.13 3.86
N PHE A 182 18.20 2.27 4.18
CA PHE A 182 18.02 1.11 5.03
C PHE A 182 18.91 1.14 6.30
N ALA A 183 19.45 2.30 6.66
CA ALA A 183 20.46 2.42 7.74
C ALA A 183 19.94 1.95 9.10
N THR A 184 18.64 2.11 9.38
CA THR A 184 18.02 1.71 10.65
C THR A 184 17.48 0.27 10.65
N ASN A 185 17.49 -0.40 9.49
CA ASN A 185 16.94 -1.76 9.33
C ASN A 185 18.03 -2.82 9.59
N THR A 186 18.60 -2.82 10.77
CA THR A 186 19.80 -3.60 11.12
C THR A 186 19.61 -5.12 11.16
N ALA A 187 18.36 -5.59 11.19
CA ALA A 187 18.06 -7.04 11.15
C ALA A 187 17.98 -7.60 9.71
N VAL A 188 18.15 -6.76 8.67
CA VAL A 188 18.00 -7.22 7.28
C VAL A 188 19.15 -8.17 6.91
N THR A 189 18.74 -9.32 6.36
CA THR A 189 19.64 -10.37 5.85
C THR A 189 19.47 -10.63 4.36
N SER A 190 18.44 -10.01 3.71
CA SER A 190 18.18 -10.22 2.27
C SER A 190 17.67 -8.96 1.58
N PHE A 191 18.34 -8.63 0.47
CA PHE A 191 17.96 -7.61 -0.50
C PHE A 191 17.84 -8.23 -1.92
N THR A 192 17.36 -9.47 -2.03
CA THR A 192 17.26 -10.17 -3.31
C THR A 192 16.48 -9.33 -4.31
N ASN A 193 17.08 -9.03 -5.48
CA ASN A 193 16.50 -8.25 -6.58
C ASN A 193 15.99 -6.86 -6.20
N VAL A 194 16.39 -6.27 -5.07
CA VAL A 194 15.78 -5.04 -4.53
C VAL A 194 15.71 -3.91 -5.56
N PHE A 195 16.71 -3.72 -6.41
CA PHE A 195 16.78 -2.72 -7.49
C PHE A 195 16.90 -3.34 -8.89
N LYS A 196 16.57 -4.62 -9.05
CA LYS A 196 16.58 -5.26 -10.38
C LYS A 196 15.64 -4.51 -11.32
N GLY A 197 16.09 -4.16 -12.52
CA GLY A 197 15.25 -3.45 -13.49
C GLY A 197 15.05 -1.94 -13.22
N CYS A 198 15.75 -1.36 -12.25
CA CYS A 198 15.80 0.11 -12.05
C CYS A 198 16.75 0.74 -13.08
N THR A 199 16.33 0.77 -14.34
CA THR A 199 17.21 1.11 -15.49
C THR A 199 17.65 2.57 -15.53
N SER A 200 16.95 3.47 -14.85
CA SER A 200 17.30 4.91 -14.77
C SER A 200 18.18 5.26 -13.56
N LEU A 201 18.45 4.29 -12.68
CA LEU A 201 19.19 4.54 -11.44
C LEU A 201 20.63 4.89 -11.75
N LYS A 202 21.07 6.07 -11.27
CA LYS A 202 22.44 6.56 -11.43
C LYS A 202 23.26 6.24 -10.18
N SER A 203 24.51 5.88 -10.41
CA SER A 203 25.51 5.64 -9.35
C SER A 203 25.89 6.92 -8.61
#